data_926e4474d5e7d02ff0a2c63d3f87b78e
#
_entry.id   926e4474d5e7d02ff0a2c63d3f87b78e
#
_cell.length_a   1.000
_cell.length_b   1.000
_cell.length_c   1.000
_cell.angle_alpha   90.00
_cell.angle_beta   90.00
_cell.angle_gamma   90.00
#
_symmetry.space_group_name_H-M   'P 1'
#
loop_
_entity.id
_entity.type
_entity.pdbx_description
1 polymer ?
#
loop_
_entity_poly.entity_id
_entity_poly.type
_entity_poly.pdbx_seq_one_letter_code
_entity_poly.pdbx_strand_id
1 'polypeptide(L)'
;MSDAPTARALTVAGSDSGGGAGIQADLKTFQEWLVYGMSVVTAVTAQNSLGVHGVWPLPADAVERQLRAVLEDFGADAVKTGMLPDRAAISATARVLAEHRIRRVVVDPVMVAKGGAALMEDGAVSALVNELLPLAELVTPNVPEACRLAGLKEITTLDQMAEAAVRIHRLGVRSVLVKGGHLTGLPADDLLFDGEEFLLYRGPRLSTIHTHGTGCTLSAAIAAALALGLSLADAVRAAKIYVTQAIRAASRGIAGRGIGPLDHGAKRRRQAEPDGHARKEGVRLRQEESRLVEFRRLTEDALRDGAGAGAGRPDGDGTGTGRRQDAGRMEDHRVEPGEERRHG
;
A
#
# COMPACT_ATOMS: atom_id res chain seq x y z
N MET A 1 11.36 -14.26 -31.18
CA MET A 1 11.74 -13.62 -29.92
C MET A 1 11.92 -12.16 -30.23
N SER A 2 11.29 -11.25 -29.51
CA SER A 2 11.43 -9.80 -29.80
C SER A 2 12.83 -9.33 -29.44
N ASP A 3 13.50 -8.60 -30.33
CA ASP A 3 14.80 -7.97 -30.10
C ASP A 3 14.71 -6.74 -29.16
N ALA A 4 13.57 -6.55 -28.49
CA ALA A 4 13.40 -5.44 -27.56
C ALA A 4 14.26 -5.67 -26.29
N PRO A 5 14.98 -4.66 -25.79
CA PRO A 5 15.76 -4.79 -24.58
C PRO A 5 14.83 -5.12 -23.39
N THR A 6 15.32 -5.99 -22.51
CA THR A 6 14.59 -6.34 -21.29
C THR A 6 14.43 -5.12 -20.39
N ALA A 7 13.17 -4.80 -20.00
CA ALA A 7 12.90 -3.73 -19.04
C ALA A 7 13.61 -3.98 -17.70
N ARG A 8 14.13 -2.93 -17.07
CA ARG A 8 14.94 -2.99 -15.85
C ARG A 8 14.29 -2.17 -14.74
N ALA A 9 14.13 -2.78 -13.58
CA ALA A 9 13.65 -2.09 -12.39
C ALA A 9 14.65 -2.24 -11.24
N LEU A 10 14.88 -1.15 -10.52
CA LEU A 10 15.74 -1.11 -9.35
C LEU A 10 14.90 -0.89 -8.10
N THR A 11 15.10 -1.72 -7.06
CA THR A 11 14.59 -1.42 -5.72
C THR A 11 15.68 -0.88 -4.82
N VAL A 12 15.37 0.15 -4.04
CA VAL A 12 16.22 0.74 -3.01
C VAL A 12 15.47 0.60 -1.68
N ALA A 13 15.78 -0.43 -0.92
CA ALA A 13 15.01 -0.76 0.28
C ALA A 13 15.78 -1.66 1.27
N GLY A 14 15.20 -1.84 2.45
CA GLY A 14 15.69 -2.80 3.42
C GLY A 14 15.45 -4.24 2.99
N SER A 15 16.27 -5.16 3.53
CA SER A 15 16.17 -6.59 3.33
C SER A 15 15.26 -7.21 4.41
N ASP A 16 14.24 -7.97 4.01
CA ASP A 16 13.43 -8.82 4.89
C ASP A 16 13.92 -10.26 4.82
N SER A 17 14.59 -10.75 5.88
CA SER A 17 15.10 -12.13 5.94
C SER A 17 14.01 -13.20 5.84
N GLY A 18 12.77 -12.88 6.22
CA GLY A 18 11.60 -13.75 6.03
C GLY A 18 11.12 -13.80 4.58
N GLY A 19 11.59 -12.88 3.73
CA GLY A 19 11.34 -12.87 2.29
C GLY A 19 9.95 -12.43 1.85
N GLY A 20 9.14 -11.87 2.75
CA GLY A 20 7.75 -11.46 2.48
C GLY A 20 7.58 -10.00 2.10
N ALA A 21 8.56 -9.15 2.47
CA ALA A 21 8.58 -7.73 2.21
C ALA A 21 9.97 -7.28 1.72
N GLY A 22 10.24 -5.98 1.74
CA GLY A 22 11.54 -5.40 1.38
C GLY A 22 12.00 -5.79 -0.02
N ILE A 23 13.33 -5.75 -0.24
CA ILE A 23 13.92 -6.09 -1.53
C ILE A 23 13.52 -7.47 -2.03
N GLN A 24 13.29 -8.44 -1.13
CA GLN A 24 12.92 -9.80 -1.50
C GLN A 24 11.52 -9.85 -2.14
N ALA A 25 10.55 -9.14 -1.59
CA ALA A 25 9.22 -9.03 -2.21
C ALA A 25 9.30 -8.28 -3.53
N ASP A 26 10.12 -7.22 -3.60
CA ASP A 26 10.29 -6.40 -4.79
C ASP A 26 10.91 -7.22 -5.94
N LEU A 27 12.01 -7.94 -5.69
CA LEU A 27 12.67 -8.79 -6.70
C LEU A 27 11.78 -9.94 -7.17
N LYS A 28 11.05 -10.60 -6.25
CA LYS A 28 10.05 -11.62 -6.61
C LYS A 28 8.97 -11.03 -7.51
N THR A 29 8.52 -9.81 -7.21
CA THR A 29 7.52 -9.11 -8.01
C THR A 29 8.07 -8.76 -9.40
N PHE A 30 9.26 -8.19 -9.49
CA PHE A 30 9.90 -7.88 -10.78
C PHE A 30 10.04 -9.13 -11.64
N GLN A 31 10.45 -10.27 -11.05
CA GLN A 31 10.56 -11.53 -11.75
C GLN A 31 9.20 -12.03 -12.29
N GLU A 32 8.11 -11.89 -11.52
CA GLU A 32 6.76 -12.27 -11.98
C GLU A 32 6.25 -11.37 -13.12
N TRP A 33 6.76 -10.15 -13.21
CA TRP A 33 6.46 -9.20 -14.28
C TRP A 33 7.42 -9.30 -15.47
N LEU A 34 8.34 -10.26 -15.47
CA LEU A 34 9.37 -10.45 -16.50
C LEU A 34 10.25 -9.21 -16.70
N VAL A 35 10.50 -8.47 -15.62
CA VAL A 35 11.39 -7.31 -15.57
C VAL A 35 12.70 -7.73 -14.91
N TYR A 36 13.83 -7.31 -15.45
CA TYR A 36 15.12 -7.53 -14.82
C TYR A 36 15.22 -6.70 -13.55
N GLY A 37 15.20 -7.40 -12.40
CA GLY A 37 15.19 -6.78 -11.09
C GLY A 37 16.59 -6.63 -10.51
N MET A 38 16.91 -5.40 -10.09
CA MET A 38 18.16 -5.04 -9.40
C MET A 38 17.83 -4.51 -8.01
N SER A 39 18.79 -4.50 -7.08
CA SER A 39 18.56 -4.04 -5.72
C SER A 39 19.72 -3.27 -5.12
N VAL A 40 19.38 -2.28 -4.31
CA VAL A 40 20.25 -1.57 -3.37
C VAL A 40 19.71 -1.81 -1.97
N VAL A 41 20.54 -2.36 -1.10
CA VAL A 41 20.18 -2.65 0.28
C VAL A 41 20.45 -1.44 1.14
N THR A 42 19.44 -0.99 1.89
CA THR A 42 19.53 0.18 2.80
C THR A 42 19.65 -0.22 4.26
N ALA A 43 19.13 -1.39 4.61
CA ALA A 43 19.23 -2.00 5.93
C ALA A 43 19.09 -3.52 5.84
N VAL A 44 19.67 -4.25 6.77
CA VAL A 44 19.41 -5.68 6.95
C VAL A 44 18.48 -5.84 8.15
N THR A 45 17.49 -6.73 8.06
CA THR A 45 16.62 -7.05 9.20
C THR A 45 16.71 -8.51 9.58
N ALA A 46 16.60 -8.81 10.87
CA ALA A 46 16.20 -10.09 11.38
C ALA A 46 14.68 -10.08 11.53
N GLN A 47 13.98 -10.62 10.56
CA GLN A 47 12.53 -10.53 10.45
C GLN A 47 11.92 -11.86 10.03
N ASN A 48 10.73 -12.15 10.55
CA ASN A 48 9.93 -13.31 10.18
C ASN A 48 8.42 -12.97 10.29
N SER A 49 7.54 -13.98 10.22
CA SER A 49 6.10 -13.77 10.31
C SER A 49 5.61 -13.25 11.67
N LEU A 50 6.40 -13.34 12.73
CA LEU A 50 6.05 -12.87 14.07
C LEU A 50 6.44 -11.41 14.29
N GLY A 51 7.40 -10.86 13.52
CA GLY A 51 7.79 -9.46 13.61
C GLY A 51 9.24 -9.20 13.21
N VAL A 52 9.68 -7.98 13.49
CA VAL A 52 11.06 -7.51 13.32
C VAL A 52 11.80 -7.65 14.65
N HIS A 53 12.86 -8.45 14.67
CA HIS A 53 13.67 -8.76 15.84
C HIS A 53 14.97 -7.95 15.90
N GLY A 54 15.38 -7.34 14.79
CA GLY A 54 16.55 -6.48 14.70
C GLY A 54 16.61 -5.76 13.36
N VAL A 55 17.19 -4.56 13.36
CA VAL A 55 17.40 -3.72 12.17
C VAL A 55 18.81 -3.17 12.21
N TRP A 56 19.56 -3.35 11.15
CA TRP A 56 20.92 -2.83 10.97
C TRP A 56 20.95 -1.96 9.70
N PRO A 57 20.87 -0.63 9.84
CA PRO A 57 21.05 0.29 8.72
C PRO A 57 22.43 0.15 8.09
N LEU A 58 22.49 0.22 6.78
CA LEU A 58 23.76 0.38 6.08
C LEU A 58 24.17 1.85 6.06
N PRO A 59 25.47 2.17 6.15
CA PRO A 59 25.95 3.53 6.00
C PRO A 59 25.52 4.15 4.66
N ALA A 60 25.22 5.43 4.65
CA ALA A 60 24.74 6.14 3.47
C ALA A 60 25.71 6.06 2.28
N ASP A 61 27.03 6.03 2.52
CA ASP A 61 28.04 5.85 1.48
C ASP A 61 27.96 4.46 0.85
N ALA A 62 27.60 3.42 1.61
CA ALA A 62 27.39 2.08 1.08
C ALA A 62 26.13 2.03 0.20
N VAL A 63 25.06 2.74 0.58
CA VAL A 63 23.84 2.87 -0.24
C VAL A 63 24.16 3.61 -1.53
N GLU A 64 24.89 4.73 -1.47
CA GLU A 64 25.30 5.50 -2.64
C GLU A 64 26.17 4.69 -3.60
N ARG A 65 27.17 3.98 -3.10
CA ARG A 65 28.06 3.14 -3.93
C ARG A 65 27.29 2.06 -4.67
N GLN A 66 26.34 1.40 -4.02
CA GLN A 66 25.47 0.41 -4.67
C GLN A 66 24.63 1.05 -5.78
N LEU A 67 24.02 2.22 -5.50
CA LEU A 67 23.24 2.95 -6.50
C LEU A 67 24.06 3.30 -7.72
N ARG A 68 25.24 3.89 -7.53
CA ARG A 68 26.14 4.26 -8.63
C ARG A 68 26.60 3.04 -9.43
N ALA A 69 27.03 1.98 -8.76
CA ALA A 69 27.46 0.76 -9.43
C ALA A 69 26.38 0.18 -10.35
N VAL A 70 25.11 0.23 -9.94
CA VAL A 70 24.00 -0.28 -10.75
C VAL A 70 23.59 0.70 -11.85
N LEU A 71 23.44 1.99 -11.52
CA LEU A 71 22.91 2.96 -12.47
C LEU A 71 23.93 3.34 -13.55
N GLU A 72 25.22 3.35 -13.25
CA GLU A 72 26.29 3.67 -14.20
C GLU A 72 26.51 2.55 -15.24
N ASP A 73 26.25 1.29 -14.88
CA ASP A 73 26.44 0.14 -15.78
C ASP A 73 25.13 -0.29 -16.45
N PHE A 74 24.12 -0.64 -15.64
CA PHE A 74 22.86 -1.17 -16.15
C PHE A 74 21.86 -0.07 -16.50
N GLY A 75 21.85 1.03 -15.75
CA GLY A 75 20.74 1.98 -15.74
C GLY A 75 19.48 1.37 -15.12
N ALA A 76 18.36 2.11 -15.12
CA ALA A 76 17.06 1.61 -14.70
C ALA A 76 15.94 2.34 -15.46
N ASP A 77 14.93 1.60 -15.93
CA ASP A 77 13.75 2.15 -16.58
C ASP A 77 12.71 2.64 -15.56
N ALA A 78 12.72 2.06 -14.34
CA ALA A 78 11.99 2.54 -13.18
C ALA A 78 12.75 2.19 -11.88
N VAL A 79 12.56 3.03 -10.86
CA VAL A 79 13.11 2.80 -9.52
C VAL A 79 11.97 2.81 -8.50
N LYS A 80 11.98 1.82 -7.59
CA LYS A 80 11.11 1.82 -6.41
C LYS A 80 11.95 2.05 -5.17
N THR A 81 11.57 2.97 -4.31
CA THR A 81 12.14 3.07 -2.96
C THR A 81 11.17 2.50 -1.94
N GLY A 82 11.70 1.82 -0.93
CA GLY A 82 10.93 1.32 0.21
C GLY A 82 11.48 1.88 1.51
N MET A 83 11.79 1.01 2.49
CA MET A 83 12.38 1.42 3.75
C MET A 83 13.73 2.11 3.55
N LEU A 84 13.80 3.40 3.88
CA LEU A 84 15.00 4.21 4.00
C LEU A 84 15.12 4.62 5.47
N PRO A 85 16.09 4.08 6.23
CA PRO A 85 16.06 4.14 7.69
C PRO A 85 16.26 5.55 8.26
N ASP A 86 17.11 6.36 7.63
CA ASP A 86 17.54 7.65 8.14
C ASP A 86 17.64 8.73 7.05
N ARG A 87 17.86 9.96 7.50
CA ARG A 87 18.02 11.11 6.62
C ARG A 87 19.17 10.93 5.63
N ALA A 88 20.31 10.38 6.06
CA ALA A 88 21.50 10.29 5.22
C ALA A 88 21.28 9.31 4.04
N ALA A 89 20.62 8.18 4.28
CA ALA A 89 20.23 7.24 3.24
C ALA A 89 19.24 7.85 2.24
N ILE A 90 18.26 8.64 2.72
CA ILE A 90 17.30 9.36 1.86
C ILE A 90 18.03 10.39 0.99
N SER A 91 18.86 11.25 1.59
CA SER A 91 19.60 12.30 0.85
C SER A 91 20.56 11.70 -0.17
N ALA A 92 21.27 10.62 0.18
CA ALA A 92 22.15 9.91 -0.76
C ALA A 92 21.33 9.33 -1.94
N THR A 93 20.21 8.69 -1.65
CA THR A 93 19.32 8.14 -2.68
C THR A 93 18.78 9.23 -3.59
N ALA A 94 18.21 10.30 -3.04
CA ALA A 94 17.64 11.40 -3.82
C ALA A 94 18.69 12.06 -4.73
N ARG A 95 19.89 12.32 -4.21
CA ARG A 95 20.98 12.92 -4.96
C ARG A 95 21.38 12.06 -6.16
N VAL A 96 21.61 10.77 -5.97
CA VAL A 96 22.03 9.88 -7.06
C VAL A 96 20.91 9.71 -8.10
N LEU A 97 19.64 9.59 -7.68
CA LEU A 97 18.51 9.51 -8.62
C LEU A 97 18.36 10.78 -9.45
N ALA A 98 18.61 11.97 -8.86
CA ALA A 98 18.57 13.26 -9.56
C ALA A 98 19.73 13.37 -10.56
N GLU A 99 20.96 13.02 -10.18
CA GLU A 99 22.14 13.01 -11.04
C GLU A 99 21.93 12.12 -12.28
N HIS A 100 21.35 10.93 -12.10
CA HIS A 100 21.05 10.00 -13.19
C HIS A 100 19.73 10.31 -13.93
N ARG A 101 19.02 11.38 -13.53
CA ARG A 101 17.76 11.84 -14.17
C ARG A 101 16.70 10.76 -14.29
N ILE A 102 16.58 9.91 -13.25
CA ILE A 102 15.57 8.85 -13.23
C ILE A 102 14.18 9.49 -13.19
N ARG A 103 13.32 9.19 -14.16
CA ARG A 103 12.00 9.82 -14.29
C ARG A 103 10.89 9.03 -13.61
N ARG A 104 10.98 7.68 -13.62
CA ARG A 104 9.96 6.79 -13.08
C ARG A 104 10.37 6.31 -11.69
N VAL A 105 10.15 7.16 -10.69
CA VAL A 105 10.45 6.86 -9.29
C VAL A 105 9.14 6.63 -8.54
N VAL A 106 8.96 5.42 -7.99
CA VAL A 106 7.84 5.04 -7.13
C VAL A 106 8.32 5.00 -5.68
N VAL A 107 7.82 5.90 -4.85
CA VAL A 107 8.18 5.98 -3.43
C VAL A 107 7.11 5.29 -2.58
N ASP A 108 7.47 4.18 -1.93
CA ASP A 108 6.66 3.60 -0.84
C ASP A 108 7.20 4.18 0.48
N PRO A 109 6.47 5.11 1.13
CA PRO A 109 6.99 5.88 2.25
C PRO A 109 6.89 5.10 3.56
N VAL A 110 7.59 3.96 3.63
CA VAL A 110 7.50 3.02 4.74
C VAL A 110 8.04 3.64 6.02
N MET A 111 7.16 3.95 6.97
CA MET A 111 7.50 4.57 8.26
C MET A 111 7.46 3.57 9.41
N VAL A 112 6.58 2.56 9.33
CA VAL A 112 6.34 1.59 10.39
C VAL A 112 6.20 0.19 9.80
N ALA A 113 6.84 -0.79 10.41
CA ALA A 113 6.64 -2.19 10.07
C ALA A 113 5.22 -2.66 10.41
N LYS A 114 4.75 -3.72 9.77
CA LYS A 114 3.41 -4.28 10.03
C LYS A 114 3.20 -4.74 11.49
N GLY A 115 4.27 -4.99 12.22
CA GLY A 115 4.27 -5.31 13.66
C GLY A 115 4.40 -4.08 14.58
N GLY A 116 4.32 -2.85 14.06
CA GLY A 116 4.37 -1.61 14.84
C GLY A 116 5.78 -1.07 15.12
N ALA A 117 6.86 -1.78 14.71
CA ALA A 117 8.21 -1.28 14.86
C ALA A 117 8.45 -0.05 13.96
N ALA A 118 9.01 1.02 14.51
CA ALA A 118 9.43 2.19 13.75
C ALA A 118 10.57 1.79 12.81
N LEU A 119 10.44 2.13 11.51
CA LEU A 119 11.41 1.84 10.46
C LEU A 119 12.06 3.09 9.88
N MET A 120 11.57 4.26 10.26
CA MET A 120 12.09 5.56 9.83
C MET A 120 12.21 6.48 11.04
N GLU A 121 13.34 7.15 11.17
CA GLU A 121 13.57 8.15 12.20
C GLU A 121 12.72 9.41 11.95
N ASP A 122 12.36 10.15 13.02
CA ASP A 122 11.52 11.35 12.87
C ASP A 122 12.16 12.42 11.98
N GLY A 123 13.47 12.62 12.04
CA GLY A 123 14.22 13.55 11.18
C GLY A 123 14.24 13.16 9.71
N ALA A 124 14.03 11.89 9.38
CA ALA A 124 14.05 11.37 8.02
C ALA A 124 12.81 11.76 7.19
N VAL A 125 11.66 12.00 7.84
CA VAL A 125 10.43 12.44 7.15
C VAL A 125 10.65 13.78 6.44
N SER A 126 11.39 14.71 7.05
CA SER A 126 11.72 15.99 6.41
C SER A 126 12.57 15.80 5.14
N ALA A 127 13.55 14.91 5.15
CA ALA A 127 14.36 14.61 3.96
C ALA A 127 13.51 13.89 2.89
N LEU A 128 12.64 12.96 3.28
CA LEU A 128 11.69 12.32 2.37
C LEU A 128 10.86 13.38 1.62
N VAL A 129 10.28 14.32 2.36
CA VAL A 129 9.39 15.37 1.80
C VAL A 129 10.18 16.34 0.92
N ASN A 130 11.32 16.82 1.38
CA ASN A 130 12.02 17.92 0.71
C ASN A 130 13.00 17.47 -0.39
N GLU A 131 13.50 16.25 -0.33
CA GLU A 131 14.56 15.78 -1.21
C GLU A 131 14.10 14.65 -2.16
N LEU A 132 13.27 13.69 -1.68
CA LEU A 132 12.91 12.50 -2.47
C LEU A 132 11.54 12.65 -3.16
N LEU A 133 10.50 13.16 -2.48
CA LEU A 133 9.17 13.30 -3.07
C LEU A 133 9.15 14.19 -4.33
N PRO A 134 9.93 15.30 -4.43
CA PRO A 134 9.96 16.10 -5.66
C PRO A 134 10.51 15.35 -6.90
N LEU A 135 11.24 14.25 -6.70
CA LEU A 135 11.74 13.40 -7.77
C LEU A 135 10.74 12.30 -8.16
N ALA A 136 9.76 12.05 -7.31
CA ALA A 136 8.84 10.92 -7.48
C ALA A 136 7.77 11.18 -8.53
N GLU A 137 7.55 10.19 -9.41
CA GLU A 137 6.36 10.12 -10.26
C GLU A 137 5.14 9.74 -9.43
N LEU A 138 5.33 8.86 -8.44
CA LEU A 138 4.27 8.37 -7.58
C LEU A 138 4.76 8.14 -6.15
N VAL A 139 3.96 8.57 -5.16
CA VAL A 139 4.09 8.11 -3.78
C VAL A 139 2.88 7.25 -3.40
N THR A 140 3.10 6.17 -2.64
CA THR A 140 2.07 5.16 -2.33
C THR A 140 1.83 5.01 -0.82
N PRO A 141 1.39 6.06 -0.09
CA PRO A 141 1.16 5.96 1.34
C PRO A 141 -0.04 5.08 1.68
N ASN A 142 0.05 4.31 2.75
CA ASN A 142 -1.11 3.77 3.44
C ASN A 142 -1.81 4.87 4.27
N VAL A 143 -2.99 4.57 4.87
CA VAL A 143 -3.75 5.57 5.64
C VAL A 143 -2.94 6.22 6.76
N PRO A 144 -2.23 5.50 7.65
CA PRO A 144 -1.37 6.11 8.66
C PRO A 144 -0.25 6.99 8.09
N GLU A 145 0.41 6.54 7.02
CA GLU A 145 1.44 7.32 6.32
C GLU A 145 0.87 8.56 5.65
N ALA A 146 -0.32 8.44 5.03
CA ALA A 146 -1.03 9.55 4.43
C ALA A 146 -1.43 10.60 5.48
N CYS A 147 -1.93 10.19 6.64
CA CYS A 147 -2.20 11.10 7.77
C CYS A 147 -0.96 11.89 8.16
N ARG A 148 0.18 11.20 8.32
CA ARG A 148 1.45 11.84 8.72
C ARG A 148 1.96 12.83 7.67
N LEU A 149 1.95 12.46 6.39
CA LEU A 149 2.41 13.31 5.29
C LEU A 149 1.47 14.50 5.04
N ALA A 150 0.15 14.30 5.13
CA ALA A 150 -0.85 15.32 4.90
C ALA A 150 -1.10 16.23 6.11
N GLY A 151 -0.56 15.90 7.29
CA GLY A 151 -0.86 16.61 8.54
C GLY A 151 -2.31 16.46 8.96
N LEU A 152 -2.93 15.29 8.70
CA LEU A 152 -4.28 14.96 9.11
C LEU A 152 -4.26 14.09 10.36
N LYS A 153 -5.25 14.27 11.23
CA LYS A 153 -5.40 13.47 12.45
C LYS A 153 -5.84 12.05 12.14
N GLU A 154 -6.77 11.90 11.20
CA GLU A 154 -7.33 10.62 10.80
C GLU A 154 -7.86 10.68 9.36
N ILE A 155 -7.99 9.51 8.73
CA ILE A 155 -8.63 9.30 7.43
C ILE A 155 -9.55 8.09 7.58
N THR A 156 -10.87 8.31 7.47
CA THR A 156 -11.91 7.29 7.61
C THR A 156 -12.85 7.24 6.41
N THR A 157 -12.81 8.25 5.55
CA THR A 157 -13.68 8.39 4.37
C THR A 157 -12.88 8.57 3.08
N LEU A 158 -13.54 8.38 1.93
CA LEU A 158 -12.97 8.62 0.62
C LEU A 158 -12.59 10.10 0.43
N ASP A 159 -13.43 11.03 0.94
CA ASP A 159 -13.15 12.46 0.87
C ASP A 159 -11.88 12.84 1.61
N GLN A 160 -11.67 12.26 2.80
CA GLN A 160 -10.43 12.46 3.55
C GLN A 160 -9.23 11.85 2.85
N MET A 161 -9.40 10.72 2.12
CA MET A 161 -8.34 10.18 1.26
C MET A 161 -8.00 11.16 0.14
N ALA A 162 -9.01 11.78 -0.48
CA ALA A 162 -8.82 12.78 -1.53
C ALA A 162 -8.14 14.03 -0.99
N GLU A 163 -8.56 14.53 0.16
CA GLU A 163 -7.91 15.66 0.83
C GLU A 163 -6.44 15.34 1.13
N ALA A 164 -6.15 14.16 1.66
CA ALA A 164 -4.79 13.73 1.93
C ALA A 164 -3.96 13.68 0.64
N ALA A 165 -4.50 13.13 -0.44
CA ALA A 165 -3.81 13.04 -1.72
C ALA A 165 -3.44 14.42 -2.28
N VAL A 166 -4.37 15.40 -2.24
CA VAL A 166 -4.11 16.78 -2.66
C VAL A 166 -3.05 17.44 -1.79
N ARG A 167 -3.12 17.27 -0.45
CA ARG A 167 -2.13 17.85 0.46
C ARG A 167 -0.74 17.27 0.22
N ILE A 168 -0.63 15.97 -0.01
CA ILE A 168 0.63 15.27 -0.29
C ILE A 168 1.17 15.69 -1.67
N HIS A 169 0.31 15.81 -2.68
CA HIS A 169 0.72 16.30 -4.00
C HIS A 169 1.38 17.69 -3.92
N ARG A 170 0.88 18.58 -3.07
CA ARG A 170 1.47 19.92 -2.82
C ARG A 170 2.87 19.88 -2.19
N LEU A 171 3.34 18.72 -1.71
CA LEU A 171 4.71 18.51 -1.27
C LEU A 171 5.70 18.32 -2.45
N GLY A 172 5.21 18.38 -3.70
CA GLY A 172 6.04 18.36 -4.92
C GLY A 172 6.06 17.02 -5.66
N VAL A 173 5.42 15.97 -5.16
CA VAL A 173 5.29 14.70 -5.88
C VAL A 173 4.27 14.84 -7.03
N ARG A 174 4.51 14.16 -8.17
CA ARG A 174 3.61 14.26 -9.34
C ARG A 174 2.26 13.60 -9.12
N SER A 175 2.24 12.44 -8.46
CA SER A 175 1.00 11.69 -8.24
C SER A 175 1.01 10.99 -6.87
N VAL A 176 -0.17 10.77 -6.30
CA VAL A 176 -0.34 10.18 -4.97
C VAL A 176 -1.36 9.05 -5.03
N LEU A 177 -0.97 7.83 -4.62
CA LEU A 177 -1.86 6.68 -4.44
C LEU A 177 -2.08 6.43 -2.95
N VAL A 178 -3.20 6.89 -2.40
CA VAL A 178 -3.59 6.57 -1.01
C VAL A 178 -4.18 5.16 -0.97
N LYS A 179 -3.53 4.26 -0.20
CA LYS A 179 -3.93 2.85 -0.06
C LYS A 179 -4.99 2.68 1.02
N GLY A 180 -6.24 2.35 0.66
CA GLY A 180 -7.37 2.24 1.59
C GLY A 180 -7.47 0.90 2.33
N GLY A 181 -6.51 0.00 2.18
CA GLY A 181 -6.52 -1.31 2.83
C GLY A 181 -6.57 -1.27 4.37
N HIS A 182 -6.26 -0.14 5.00
CA HIS A 182 -6.35 0.08 6.45
C HIS A 182 -7.71 0.61 6.93
N LEU A 183 -8.60 1.04 6.04
CA LEU A 183 -9.93 1.50 6.43
C LEU A 183 -10.78 0.30 6.89
N THR A 184 -11.28 0.33 8.13
CA THR A 184 -12.11 -0.75 8.68
C THR A 184 -13.55 -0.63 8.14
N GLY A 185 -14.18 -1.78 7.88
CA GLY A 185 -15.58 -1.82 7.43
C GLY A 185 -15.83 -1.40 5.99
N LEU A 186 -14.81 -0.93 5.27
CA LEU A 186 -14.89 -0.52 3.87
C LEU A 186 -14.15 -1.50 2.94
N PRO A 187 -14.46 -1.52 1.64
CA PRO A 187 -13.64 -2.20 0.64
C PRO A 187 -12.16 -1.76 0.72
N ALA A 188 -11.26 -2.57 0.19
CA ALA A 188 -9.85 -2.21 0.12
C ALA A 188 -9.58 -1.34 -1.11
N ASP A 189 -10.26 -0.20 -1.19
CA ASP A 189 -10.18 0.73 -2.32
C ASP A 189 -8.92 1.59 -2.20
N ASP A 190 -8.26 1.87 -3.32
CA ASP A 190 -7.12 2.78 -3.40
C ASP A 190 -7.50 3.97 -4.27
N LEU A 191 -7.09 5.17 -3.87
CA LEU A 191 -7.40 6.42 -4.57
C LEU A 191 -6.12 7.04 -5.11
N LEU A 192 -6.03 7.15 -6.43
CA LEU A 192 -4.96 7.87 -7.12
C LEU A 192 -5.40 9.30 -7.42
N PHE A 193 -4.55 10.26 -7.13
CA PHE A 193 -4.60 11.64 -7.63
C PHE A 193 -3.36 11.87 -8.49
N ASP A 194 -3.54 12.20 -9.76
CA ASP A 194 -2.44 12.39 -10.72
C ASP A 194 -2.01 13.86 -10.89
N GLY A 195 -2.60 14.75 -10.08
CA GLY A 195 -2.41 16.20 -10.13
C GLY A 195 -3.58 16.93 -10.78
N GLU A 196 -4.42 16.24 -11.53
CA GLU A 196 -5.58 16.79 -12.24
C GLU A 196 -6.88 16.10 -11.87
N GLU A 197 -6.90 14.77 -11.88
CA GLU A 197 -8.10 13.98 -11.65
C GLU A 197 -7.91 12.87 -10.61
N PHE A 198 -9.03 12.38 -10.05
CA PHE A 198 -9.06 11.28 -9.12
C PHE A 198 -9.49 9.98 -9.82
N LEU A 199 -8.74 8.92 -9.57
CA LEU A 199 -9.00 7.59 -10.09
C LEU A 199 -9.17 6.60 -8.93
N LEU A 200 -10.36 6.02 -8.80
CA LEU A 200 -10.68 5.05 -7.75
C LEU A 200 -10.46 3.62 -8.26
N TYR A 201 -9.64 2.86 -7.56
CA TYR A 201 -9.39 1.44 -7.83
C TYR A 201 -10.05 0.61 -6.73
N ARG A 202 -11.26 0.13 -6.98
CA ARG A 202 -11.99 -0.73 -6.05
C ARG A 202 -11.42 -2.13 -6.01
N GLY A 203 -11.34 -2.69 -4.80
CA GLY A 203 -10.87 -4.05 -4.60
C GLY A 203 -11.57 -4.73 -3.43
N PRO A 204 -11.75 -6.06 -3.49
CA PRO A 204 -12.38 -6.79 -2.40
C PRO A 204 -11.49 -6.75 -1.16
N ARG A 205 -12.12 -6.65 0.01
CA ARG A 205 -11.45 -6.93 1.28
C ARG A 205 -11.44 -8.45 1.49
N LEU A 206 -10.25 -9.01 1.46
CA LEU A 206 -10.05 -10.45 1.63
C LEU A 206 -9.88 -10.79 3.11
N SER A 207 -10.63 -11.79 3.59
CA SER A 207 -10.51 -12.28 4.96
C SER A 207 -9.30 -13.21 5.08
N THR A 208 -8.13 -12.64 5.36
CA THR A 208 -6.88 -13.38 5.58
C THR A 208 -5.94 -12.59 6.48
N ILE A 209 -5.15 -13.30 7.28
CA ILE A 209 -4.04 -12.71 8.05
C ILE A 209 -2.75 -12.60 7.24
N HIS A 210 -2.64 -13.32 6.12
CA HIS A 210 -1.44 -13.38 5.28
C HIS A 210 -1.36 -12.17 4.35
N THR A 211 -0.96 -11.04 4.89
CA THR A 211 -0.92 -9.76 4.19
C THR A 211 0.44 -9.05 4.35
N HIS A 212 1.48 -9.78 4.85
CA HIS A 212 2.82 -9.22 5.00
C HIS A 212 3.44 -8.92 3.63
N GLY A 213 3.95 -7.70 3.45
CA GLY A 213 4.55 -7.23 2.20
C GLY A 213 3.58 -6.72 1.14
N THR A 214 2.28 -6.58 1.44
CA THR A 214 1.28 -6.06 0.49
C THR A 214 1.68 -4.71 -0.10
N GLY A 215 2.15 -3.75 0.73
CA GLY A 215 2.59 -2.42 0.27
C GLY A 215 3.79 -2.51 -0.65
N CYS A 216 4.84 -3.19 -0.23
CA CYS A 216 6.05 -3.40 -1.04
C CYS A 216 5.73 -4.06 -2.38
N THR A 217 4.89 -5.12 -2.37
CA THR A 217 4.47 -5.81 -3.60
C THR A 217 3.70 -4.90 -4.55
N LEU A 218 2.79 -4.05 -4.01
CA LEU A 218 2.02 -3.11 -4.83
C LEU A 218 2.94 -2.08 -5.50
N SER A 219 3.78 -1.41 -4.72
CA SER A 219 4.70 -0.39 -5.23
C SER A 219 5.74 -0.96 -6.21
N ALA A 220 6.23 -2.18 -5.96
CA ALA A 220 7.12 -2.89 -6.87
C ALA A 220 6.42 -3.29 -8.17
N ALA A 221 5.18 -3.77 -8.12
CA ALA A 221 4.40 -4.10 -9.30
C ALA A 221 4.10 -2.86 -10.16
N ILE A 222 3.80 -1.71 -9.53
CA ILE A 222 3.65 -0.43 -10.24
C ILE A 222 4.96 -0.04 -10.92
N ALA A 223 6.10 -0.12 -10.22
CA ALA A 223 7.40 0.19 -10.81
C ALA A 223 7.73 -0.75 -11.99
N ALA A 224 7.45 -2.05 -11.87
CA ALA A 224 7.63 -3.00 -12.96
C ALA A 224 6.76 -2.66 -14.18
N ALA A 225 5.49 -2.31 -13.95
CA ALA A 225 4.56 -1.92 -15.02
C ALA A 225 5.00 -0.64 -15.72
N LEU A 226 5.48 0.35 -14.95
CA LEU A 226 6.06 1.58 -15.50
C LEU A 226 7.34 1.28 -16.30
N ALA A 227 8.22 0.41 -15.82
CA ALA A 227 9.41 -0.02 -16.56
C ALA A 227 9.05 -0.64 -17.91
N LEU A 228 7.95 -1.40 -17.97
CA LEU A 228 7.39 -1.96 -19.19
C LEU A 228 6.70 -0.94 -20.10
N GLY A 229 6.60 0.34 -19.70
CA GLY A 229 6.03 1.42 -20.51
C GLY A 229 4.52 1.63 -20.37
N LEU A 230 3.86 1.00 -19.39
CA LEU A 230 2.44 1.26 -19.12
C LEU A 230 2.23 2.71 -18.64
N SER A 231 1.03 3.25 -18.90
CA SER A 231 0.57 4.49 -18.27
C SER A 231 0.47 4.32 -16.75
N LEU A 232 0.55 5.40 -15.97
CA LEU A 232 0.44 5.32 -14.52
C LEU A 232 -0.89 4.69 -14.09
N ALA A 233 -2.00 5.09 -14.72
CA ALA A 233 -3.32 4.55 -14.42
C ALA A 233 -3.41 3.03 -14.66
N ASP A 234 -2.86 2.55 -15.78
CA ASP A 234 -2.85 1.13 -16.11
C ASP A 234 -1.86 0.35 -15.23
N ALA A 235 -0.72 0.95 -14.88
CA ALA A 235 0.25 0.36 -13.97
C ALA A 235 -0.36 0.12 -12.58
N VAL A 236 -1.05 1.11 -12.02
CA VAL A 236 -1.76 0.97 -10.73
C VAL A 236 -2.86 -0.09 -10.82
N ARG A 237 -3.67 -0.08 -11.88
CA ARG A 237 -4.73 -1.07 -12.09
C ARG A 237 -4.17 -2.49 -12.15
N ALA A 238 -3.16 -2.71 -12.96
CA ALA A 238 -2.55 -4.03 -13.14
C ALA A 238 -1.86 -4.52 -11.86
N ALA A 239 -1.18 -3.63 -11.14
CA ALA A 239 -0.58 -3.93 -9.85
C ALA A 239 -1.62 -4.30 -8.79
N LYS A 240 -2.76 -3.58 -8.73
CA LYS A 240 -3.88 -3.88 -7.82
C LYS A 240 -4.45 -5.28 -8.07
N ILE A 241 -4.65 -5.65 -9.33
CA ILE A 241 -5.11 -6.99 -9.74
C ILE A 241 -4.10 -8.04 -9.26
N TYR A 242 -2.82 -7.86 -9.56
CA TYR A 242 -1.74 -8.78 -9.17
C TYR A 242 -1.69 -9.00 -7.66
N VAL A 243 -1.68 -7.92 -6.88
CA VAL A 243 -1.62 -8.00 -5.41
C VAL A 243 -2.87 -8.70 -4.84
N THR A 244 -4.07 -8.40 -5.39
CA THR A 244 -5.30 -9.05 -4.96
C THR A 244 -5.24 -10.57 -5.19
N GLN A 245 -4.69 -11.01 -6.31
CA GLN A 245 -4.47 -12.44 -6.61
C GLN A 245 -3.43 -13.07 -5.69
N ALA A 246 -2.32 -12.37 -5.43
CA ALA A 246 -1.27 -12.82 -4.53
C ALA A 246 -1.79 -12.99 -3.07
N ILE A 247 -2.65 -12.08 -2.60
CA ILE A 247 -3.31 -12.20 -1.28
C ILE A 247 -4.26 -13.41 -1.25
N ARG A 248 -5.09 -13.61 -2.30
CA ARG A 248 -6.00 -14.75 -2.38
C ARG A 248 -5.29 -16.10 -2.34
N ALA A 249 -4.13 -16.17 -2.95
CA ALA A 249 -3.32 -17.39 -3.01
C ALA A 249 -2.49 -17.63 -1.74
N ALA A 250 -2.25 -16.61 -0.92
CA ALA A 250 -1.38 -16.66 0.25
C ALA A 250 -1.80 -17.70 1.30
N SER A 251 -3.10 -18.02 1.39
CA SER A 251 -3.63 -19.02 2.33
C SER A 251 -3.25 -20.47 2.02
N ARG A 252 -2.65 -20.73 0.83
CA ARG A 252 -2.40 -22.09 0.34
C ARG A 252 -0.96 -22.60 0.54
N GLY A 253 -0.04 -21.78 1.05
CA GLY A 253 1.34 -22.20 0.92
C GLY A 253 2.33 -21.85 2.00
N ILE A 254 2.74 -20.62 2.15
CA ILE A 254 3.87 -20.26 3.00
C ILE A 254 3.36 -19.59 4.26
N ALA A 255 3.09 -20.40 5.29
CA ALA A 255 2.66 -19.90 6.57
C ALA A 255 3.82 -19.96 7.58
N GLY A 256 4.24 -18.82 8.10
CA GLY A 256 4.90 -18.76 9.39
C GLY A 256 3.85 -18.89 10.52
N ARG A 257 4.29 -18.79 11.77
CA ARG A 257 3.41 -18.85 12.95
C ARG A 257 2.61 -17.56 13.21
N GLY A 258 2.88 -16.50 12.44
CA GLY A 258 2.26 -15.17 12.56
C GLY A 258 1.65 -14.70 11.24
N ILE A 259 1.80 -13.39 10.93
CA ILE A 259 1.31 -12.79 9.69
C ILE A 259 2.19 -13.25 8.53
N GLY A 260 1.65 -14.15 7.70
CA GLY A 260 2.38 -14.71 6.57
C GLY A 260 2.49 -13.76 5.37
N PRO A 261 3.43 -14.04 4.45
CA PRO A 261 3.63 -13.26 3.23
C PRO A 261 2.56 -13.56 2.18
N LEU A 262 2.51 -12.71 1.16
CA LEU A 262 1.78 -12.95 -0.08
C LEU A 262 2.37 -14.12 -0.86
N ASP A 263 1.55 -14.71 -1.73
CA ASP A 263 2.05 -15.64 -2.75
C ASP A 263 2.42 -14.90 -4.04
N HIS A 264 3.64 -14.37 -4.11
CA HIS A 264 4.13 -13.64 -5.27
C HIS A 264 4.09 -14.46 -6.57
N GLY A 265 4.28 -15.79 -6.49
CA GLY A 265 4.30 -16.71 -7.64
C GLY A 265 2.94 -17.30 -8.01
N ALA A 266 1.84 -16.80 -7.45
CA ALA A 266 0.50 -17.36 -7.67
C ALA A 266 0.10 -17.49 -9.14
N LYS A 267 0.46 -16.51 -9.98
CA LYS A 267 0.17 -16.51 -11.43
C LYS A 267 0.90 -17.67 -12.13
N ARG A 268 2.18 -17.83 -11.87
CA ARG A 268 3.02 -18.87 -12.48
C ARG A 268 2.59 -20.28 -12.06
N ARG A 269 2.25 -20.48 -10.79
CA ARG A 269 1.77 -21.78 -10.30
C ARG A 269 0.47 -22.21 -10.97
N ARG A 270 -0.48 -21.29 -11.19
CA ARG A 270 -1.72 -21.59 -11.93
C ARG A 270 -1.48 -21.98 -13.38
N GLN A 271 -0.44 -21.42 -14.03
CA GLN A 271 -0.08 -21.77 -15.39
C GLN A 271 0.63 -23.12 -15.50
N ALA A 272 1.26 -23.58 -14.41
CA ALA A 272 1.99 -24.82 -14.34
C ALA A 272 1.15 -26.03 -13.91
N GLU A 273 -0.11 -25.84 -13.47
CA GLU A 273 -1.04 -26.95 -13.16
C GLU A 273 -1.39 -27.68 -14.44
N PRO A 274 -1.06 -28.99 -14.58
CA PRO A 274 -1.38 -29.76 -15.76
C PRO A 274 -2.90 -30.01 -15.83
N ASP A 275 -3.44 -29.77 -17.01
CA ASP A 275 -4.70 -30.26 -17.56
C ASP A 275 -6.03 -29.55 -17.28
N GLY A 276 -6.70 -29.22 -18.43
CA GLY A 276 -8.15 -29.09 -18.62
C GLY A 276 -8.89 -28.00 -17.82
N HIS A 277 -8.58 -27.82 -16.57
CA HIS A 277 -9.14 -26.76 -15.72
C HIS A 277 -8.53 -25.38 -16.06
N ALA A 278 -7.24 -25.30 -16.38
CA ALA A 278 -6.53 -24.05 -16.64
C ALA A 278 -7.06 -23.27 -17.83
N ARG A 279 -7.58 -23.92 -18.88
CA ARG A 279 -8.12 -23.22 -20.08
C ARG A 279 -9.50 -22.62 -19.86
N LYS A 280 -10.39 -23.33 -19.17
CA LYS A 280 -11.73 -22.83 -18.79
C LYS A 280 -11.63 -21.78 -17.70
N GLU A 281 -10.75 -21.98 -16.73
CA GLU A 281 -10.47 -21.04 -15.66
C GLU A 281 -9.73 -19.80 -16.16
N GLY A 282 -8.83 -19.89 -17.15
CA GLY A 282 -8.12 -18.76 -17.76
C GLY A 282 -9.03 -17.79 -18.51
N VAL A 283 -10.12 -18.23 -19.11
CA VAL A 283 -11.15 -17.35 -19.72
C VAL A 283 -12.03 -16.74 -18.63
N ARG A 284 -12.43 -17.52 -17.65
CA ARG A 284 -13.21 -17.07 -16.49
C ARG A 284 -12.41 -16.08 -15.65
N LEU A 285 -11.11 -16.32 -15.45
CA LEU A 285 -10.21 -15.43 -14.69
C LEU A 285 -9.96 -14.10 -15.40
N ARG A 286 -9.82 -14.06 -16.74
CA ARG A 286 -9.74 -12.78 -17.48
C ARG A 286 -11.02 -11.95 -17.36
N GLN A 287 -12.17 -12.60 -17.32
CA GLN A 287 -13.46 -11.93 -17.06
C GLN A 287 -13.61 -11.54 -15.58
N GLU A 288 -13.11 -12.37 -14.65
CA GLU A 288 -13.07 -12.04 -13.22
C GLU A 288 -11.99 -10.98 -12.90
N GLU A 289 -10.84 -10.98 -13.56
CA GLU A 289 -9.79 -9.97 -13.46
C GLU A 289 -10.31 -8.59 -13.83
N SER A 290 -11.12 -8.50 -14.88
CA SER A 290 -11.79 -7.24 -15.27
C SER A 290 -12.84 -6.78 -14.27
N ARG A 291 -13.37 -7.69 -13.45
CA ARG A 291 -14.34 -7.40 -12.39
C ARG A 291 -13.69 -7.22 -11.01
N LEU A 292 -12.43 -7.67 -10.83
CA LEU A 292 -11.72 -7.62 -9.55
C LEU A 292 -11.35 -6.20 -9.13
N VAL A 293 -11.11 -5.32 -10.09
CA VAL A 293 -10.75 -3.93 -9.88
C VAL A 293 -11.65 -3.07 -10.76
N GLU A 294 -12.68 -2.50 -10.16
CA GLU A 294 -13.50 -1.50 -10.81
C GLU A 294 -12.73 -0.18 -10.83
N PHE A 295 -12.59 0.38 -12.02
CA PHE A 295 -11.94 1.67 -12.24
C PHE A 295 -13.01 2.73 -12.48
N ARG A 296 -12.95 3.83 -11.71
CA ARG A 296 -13.82 5.00 -11.89
C ARG A 296 -13.00 6.27 -11.84
N ARG A 297 -13.21 7.16 -12.82
CA ARG A 297 -12.87 8.57 -12.68
C ARG A 297 -13.90 9.22 -11.76
N LEU A 298 -13.42 9.96 -10.78
CA LEU A 298 -14.27 10.68 -9.86
C LEU A 298 -14.17 12.17 -10.15
N THR A 299 -15.30 12.81 -10.35
CA THR A 299 -15.42 14.28 -10.31
C THR A 299 -15.47 14.73 -8.86
N GLU A 300 -15.17 16.01 -8.58
CA GLU A 300 -15.26 16.59 -7.23
C GLU A 300 -16.64 16.38 -6.61
N ASP A 301 -17.72 16.44 -7.41
CA ASP A 301 -19.08 16.20 -6.95
C ASP A 301 -19.33 14.74 -6.57
N ALA A 302 -18.77 13.77 -7.32
CA ALA A 302 -18.88 12.35 -7.02
C ALA A 302 -18.10 11.95 -5.76
N LEU A 303 -17.08 12.70 -5.35
CA LEU A 303 -16.40 12.53 -4.07
C LEU A 303 -17.32 12.91 -2.91
N ARG A 304 -18.09 14.01 -3.04
CA ARG A 304 -19.04 14.48 -2.01
C ARG A 304 -20.25 13.56 -1.86
N ASP A 305 -20.76 13.02 -2.95
CA ASP A 305 -21.94 12.13 -2.96
C ASP A 305 -21.62 10.73 -2.42
N GLY A 306 -20.36 10.25 -2.50
CA GLY A 306 -19.92 8.98 -1.92
C GLY A 306 -20.03 8.90 -0.40
N ALA A 307 -20.07 10.03 0.29
CA ALA A 307 -20.25 10.09 1.73
C ALA A 307 -21.69 9.78 2.19
N GLY A 308 -22.67 9.82 1.27
CA GLY A 308 -24.12 9.63 1.58
C GLY A 308 -24.66 8.20 1.43
N ALA A 309 -23.93 7.27 0.78
CA ALA A 309 -24.47 5.97 0.37
C ALA A 309 -24.31 4.83 1.42
N GLY A 310 -23.91 5.15 2.65
CA GLY A 310 -23.69 4.17 3.72
C GLY A 310 -24.75 4.09 4.83
N ALA A 311 -25.76 4.94 4.81
CA ALA A 311 -26.85 4.91 5.79
C ALA A 311 -28.13 4.32 5.15
N GLY A 312 -28.23 3.00 5.12
CA GLY A 312 -29.49 2.30 4.83
C GLY A 312 -30.56 2.71 5.85
N ARG A 313 -31.55 3.45 5.42
CA ARG A 313 -32.78 3.64 6.17
C ARG A 313 -33.45 2.27 6.34
N PRO A 314 -33.90 1.91 7.53
CA PRO A 314 -34.83 0.80 7.67
C PRO A 314 -36.19 1.28 7.15
N ASP A 315 -36.71 0.60 6.15
CA ASP A 315 -38.10 0.74 5.69
C ASP A 315 -39.04 0.43 6.85
N GLY A 316 -39.68 1.45 7.36
CA GLY A 316 -40.77 1.33 8.29
C GLY A 316 -42.08 1.56 7.55
N ASP A 317 -42.77 0.48 7.20
CA ASP A 317 -44.16 0.54 6.76
C ASP A 317 -45.04 0.82 7.95
N GLY A 318 -45.83 1.89 7.81
CA GLY A 318 -46.75 2.34 8.84
C GLY A 318 -48.13 1.81 8.60
N THR A 319 -48.87 1.62 9.60
CA THR A 319 -50.29 1.95 9.66
C THR A 319 -50.81 1.74 11.07
N GLY A 320 -51.53 2.72 11.57
CA GLY A 320 -52.74 2.46 12.33
C GLY A 320 -52.80 2.95 13.77
N THR A 321 -53.46 4.09 13.91
CA THR A 321 -54.55 4.38 14.92
C THR A 321 -54.26 4.30 16.42
N GLY A 322 -54.26 5.47 16.99
CA GLY A 322 -55.04 6.01 18.08
C GLY A 322 -55.19 5.28 19.41
N ARG A 323 -54.77 5.93 20.49
CA ARG A 323 -55.62 6.35 21.63
C ARG A 323 -54.77 6.97 22.75
N ARG A 324 -55.33 8.03 23.29
CA ARG A 324 -54.89 8.77 24.48
C ARG A 324 -55.13 8.01 25.76
N GLN A 325 -54.45 8.48 26.80
CA GLN A 325 -54.70 8.45 28.27
C GLN A 325 -53.58 7.70 29.01
N ASP A 326 -53.03 8.02 30.15
CA ASP A 326 -53.23 9.09 31.11
C ASP A 326 -52.07 9.03 32.12
N ALA A 327 -51.88 10.09 32.84
CA ALA A 327 -51.04 10.40 33.96
C ALA A 327 -50.70 9.32 35.02
N GLY A 328 -49.54 9.51 35.68
CA GLY A 328 -49.19 8.90 36.99
C GLY A 328 -47.72 9.05 37.32
N ARG A 329 -47.31 10.11 37.86
CA ARG A 329 -46.80 10.54 39.18
C ARG A 329 -45.84 9.59 39.88
N MET A 330 -44.64 10.15 40.17
CA MET A 330 -43.79 10.09 41.36
C MET A 330 -43.44 8.69 41.99
N GLU A 331 -42.14 8.47 42.19
CA GLU A 331 -41.55 8.60 43.51
C GLU A 331 -40.02 8.48 43.51
N ASP A 332 -39.47 9.35 44.33
CA ASP A 332 -38.11 9.61 44.72
C ASP A 332 -37.59 8.48 45.64
N HIS A 333 -36.39 7.98 45.49
CA HIS A 333 -35.62 7.45 46.58
C HIS A 333 -34.10 7.66 46.36
N ARG A 334 -33.63 8.70 47.09
CA ARG A 334 -32.24 8.84 47.51
C ARG A 334 -31.91 7.73 48.50
N VAL A 335 -30.75 7.17 48.45
CA VAL A 335 -29.93 6.80 49.63
C VAL A 335 -28.45 6.96 49.26
N GLU A 336 -27.77 7.67 50.13
CA GLU A 336 -26.36 8.02 50.19
C GLU A 336 -25.49 6.90 50.84
N PRO A 337 -24.16 7.13 51.12
CA PRO A 337 -23.06 6.24 50.83
C PRO A 337 -22.51 5.53 52.11
N GLY A 338 -21.67 4.57 51.92
CA GLY A 338 -20.96 3.87 53.00
C GLY A 338 -19.56 3.44 52.61
N GLU A 339 -18.63 4.13 53.14
CA GLU A 339 -17.29 3.91 53.74
C GLU A 339 -16.55 2.58 53.53
N GLU A 340 -15.32 2.80 53.15
CA GLU A 340 -14.04 2.21 53.58
C GLU A 340 -14.03 0.84 54.28
N ARG A 341 -13.15 -0.03 53.80
CA ARG A 341 -12.02 -0.57 54.64
C ARG A 341 -10.91 -1.18 53.78
N ARG A 342 -9.70 -0.74 54.15
CA ARG A 342 -8.39 -1.31 53.79
C ARG A 342 -8.25 -2.71 54.39
N HIS A 343 -7.47 -3.58 53.77
CA HIS A 343 -6.36 -4.34 54.36
C HIS A 343 -5.84 -5.39 53.35
N GLY A 344 -4.50 -5.48 53.34
CA GLY A 344 -3.72 -6.63 52.92
C GLY A 344 -2.91 -6.43 51.65
#